data_320fb90ead540f624e832a43a3016bba
#
_entry.id   320fb90ead540f624e832a43a3016bba
#
_cell.length_a   1.000
_cell.length_b   1.000
_cell.length_c   1.000
_cell.angle_alpha   90.00
_cell.angle_beta   90.00
_cell.angle_gamma   90.00
#
_symmetry.space_group_name_H-M   'P 1'
#
loop_
_entity.id
_entity.type
_entity.pdbx_description
1 polymer ?
#
loop_
_entity_poly.entity_id
_entity_poly.type
_entity_poly.pdbx_seq_one_letter_code
_entity_poly.pdbx_strand_id
1 'polypeptide(L)'
;MSNGTMIIKRDGSKEQLNIDKIHKVVMHACEGLAGVSASLIEMNANIQFYDGMSTQEIQEVLVRSANDLISLDAPNYQYAAARLLAYTLNKQVFGEFNAISFYDMINKNIERGVYDSSILEMYTKEEINSLDSYIKHKRDENFTYAGLRQV
;
A
#
# COMPACT_ATOMS: atom_id res chain seq x y z
N MET A 1 -12.42 -28.85 -11.53
CA MET A 1 -11.75 -28.37 -10.32
C MET A 1 -10.96 -27.14 -10.69
N SER A 2 -11.37 -25.97 -10.26
CA SER A 2 -10.57 -24.77 -10.48
C SER A 2 -9.34 -24.87 -9.58
N ASN A 3 -8.20 -25.26 -10.13
CA ASN A 3 -6.94 -25.04 -9.46
C ASN A 3 -6.83 -23.54 -9.27
N GLY A 4 -6.99 -23.08 -8.01
CA GLY A 4 -6.85 -21.66 -7.71
C GLY A 4 -5.44 -21.19 -8.08
N THR A 5 -5.32 -19.98 -8.61
CA THR A 5 -4.06 -19.34 -8.96
C THR A 5 -3.11 -19.38 -7.76
N MET A 6 -1.92 -19.92 -7.91
CA MET A 6 -0.87 -19.93 -6.89
C MET A 6 -0.02 -18.68 -7.03
N ILE A 7 0.34 -18.10 -5.90
CA ILE A 7 1.18 -16.90 -5.84
C ILE A 7 2.45 -17.15 -5.01
N ILE A 8 3.46 -16.33 -5.25
CA ILE A 8 4.74 -16.40 -4.56
C ILE A 8 4.85 -15.21 -3.60
N LYS A 9 5.06 -15.50 -2.31
CA LYS A 9 5.32 -14.50 -1.28
C LYS A 9 6.75 -13.97 -1.34
N ARG A 10 7.02 -12.88 -0.62
CA ARG A 10 8.36 -12.29 -0.50
C ARG A 10 9.39 -13.25 0.12
N ASP A 11 8.97 -14.16 0.98
CA ASP A 11 9.81 -15.21 1.58
C ASP A 11 10.02 -16.42 0.66
N GLY A 12 9.49 -16.37 -0.57
CA GLY A 12 9.56 -17.45 -1.55
C GLY A 12 8.52 -18.56 -1.35
N SER A 13 7.71 -18.52 -0.29
CA SER A 13 6.64 -19.47 -0.07
C SER A 13 5.52 -19.32 -1.10
N LYS A 14 4.85 -20.42 -1.42
CA LYS A 14 3.69 -20.42 -2.33
C LYS A 14 2.41 -20.52 -1.52
N GLU A 15 1.43 -19.70 -1.87
CA GLU A 15 0.08 -19.82 -1.34
C GLU A 15 -0.95 -19.63 -2.45
N GLN A 16 -2.18 -20.04 -2.19
CA GLN A 16 -3.29 -19.77 -3.10
C GLN A 16 -3.67 -18.30 -3.05
N LEU A 17 -3.93 -17.69 -4.21
CA LEU A 17 -4.41 -16.32 -4.32
C LEU A 17 -5.70 -16.16 -3.51
N ASN A 18 -5.68 -15.25 -2.56
CA ASN A 18 -6.84 -14.94 -1.74
C ASN A 18 -7.57 -13.71 -2.29
N ILE A 19 -8.64 -13.96 -3.03
CA ILE A 19 -9.46 -12.91 -3.64
C ILE A 19 -10.11 -12.01 -2.59
N ASP A 20 -10.49 -12.54 -1.42
CA ASP A 20 -11.09 -11.72 -0.35
C ASP A 20 -10.13 -10.68 0.21
N LYS A 21 -8.82 -11.01 0.26
CA LYS A 21 -7.79 -10.03 0.66
C LYS A 21 -7.67 -8.92 -0.37
N ILE A 22 -7.68 -9.25 -1.66
CA ILE A 22 -7.65 -8.28 -2.74
C ILE A 22 -8.88 -7.38 -2.66
N HIS A 23 -10.05 -7.98 -2.54
CA HIS A 23 -11.31 -7.25 -2.42
C HIS A 23 -11.27 -6.22 -1.27
N LYS A 24 -10.84 -6.62 -0.08
CA LYS A 24 -10.72 -5.72 1.08
C LYS A 24 -9.77 -4.54 0.82
N VAL A 25 -8.63 -4.79 0.20
CA VAL A 25 -7.64 -3.73 -0.11
C VAL A 25 -8.21 -2.74 -1.13
N VAL A 26 -8.84 -3.24 -2.19
CA VAL A 26 -9.43 -2.40 -3.23
C VAL A 26 -10.62 -1.60 -2.70
N MET A 27 -11.50 -2.24 -1.92
CA MET A 27 -12.61 -1.56 -1.24
C MET A 27 -12.13 -0.41 -0.36
N HIS A 28 -11.10 -0.66 0.45
CA HIS A 28 -10.53 0.37 1.31
C HIS A 28 -9.91 1.53 0.52
N ALA A 29 -9.25 1.24 -0.60
CA ALA A 29 -8.72 2.28 -1.49
C ALA A 29 -9.81 3.15 -2.13
N CYS A 30 -10.99 2.59 -2.37
CA CYS A 30 -12.14 3.29 -2.96
C CYS A 30 -13.02 4.01 -1.93
N GLU A 31 -12.80 3.82 -0.64
CA GLU A 31 -13.63 4.35 0.43
C GLU A 31 -13.75 5.88 0.35
N GLY A 32 -14.99 6.38 0.37
CA GLY A 32 -15.28 7.81 0.32
C GLY A 32 -15.03 8.50 -1.03
N LEU A 33 -14.67 7.77 -2.07
CA LEU A 33 -14.46 8.32 -3.42
C LEU A 33 -15.73 8.19 -4.27
N ALA A 34 -16.27 9.32 -4.72
CA ALA A 34 -17.43 9.34 -5.61
C ALA A 34 -17.03 8.89 -7.04
N GLY A 35 -17.90 8.12 -7.69
CA GLY A 35 -17.71 7.70 -9.08
C GLY A 35 -16.60 6.63 -9.28
N VAL A 36 -16.18 5.97 -8.21
CA VAL A 36 -15.16 4.92 -8.24
C VAL A 36 -15.82 3.57 -7.90
N SER A 37 -15.54 2.56 -8.69
CA SER A 37 -16.03 1.19 -8.50
C SER A 37 -14.86 0.24 -8.20
N ALA A 38 -14.87 -0.35 -7.03
CA ALA A 38 -13.93 -1.40 -6.65
C ALA A 38 -14.03 -2.60 -7.59
N SER A 39 -15.24 -2.99 -7.97
CA SER A 39 -15.47 -4.13 -8.87
C SER A 39 -14.83 -3.94 -10.24
N LEU A 40 -14.83 -2.72 -10.79
CA LEU A 40 -14.16 -2.45 -12.07
C LEU A 40 -12.64 -2.57 -11.96
N ILE A 41 -12.05 -2.10 -10.86
CA ILE A 41 -10.61 -2.28 -10.61
C ILE A 41 -10.28 -3.77 -10.52
N GLU A 42 -11.07 -4.53 -9.77
CA GLU A 42 -10.89 -5.97 -9.59
C GLU A 42 -11.04 -6.74 -10.91
N MET A 43 -12.05 -6.41 -11.73
CA MET A 43 -12.23 -7.03 -13.04
C MET A 43 -11.03 -6.81 -13.95
N ASN A 44 -10.53 -5.57 -14.03
CA ASN A 44 -9.34 -5.25 -14.81
C ASN A 44 -8.08 -5.94 -14.29
N ALA A 45 -7.97 -6.11 -12.97
CA ALA A 45 -6.84 -6.79 -12.35
C ALA A 45 -6.90 -8.30 -12.55
N ASN A 46 -8.07 -8.92 -12.34
CA ASN A 46 -8.25 -10.38 -12.37
C ASN A 46 -7.86 -11.01 -13.72
N ILE A 47 -8.10 -10.32 -14.82
CA ILE A 47 -7.71 -10.81 -16.15
C ILE A 47 -6.19 -10.80 -16.39
N GLN A 48 -5.41 -10.13 -15.54
CA GLN A 48 -3.96 -10.02 -15.63
C GLN A 48 -3.24 -10.99 -14.66
N PHE A 49 -3.98 -11.64 -13.75
CA PHE A 49 -3.37 -12.57 -12.80
C PHE A 49 -3.04 -13.92 -13.47
N TYR A 50 -1.87 -14.44 -13.17
CA TYR A 50 -1.40 -15.73 -13.67
C TYR A 50 -0.74 -16.56 -12.54
N ASP A 51 -0.62 -17.85 -12.77
CA ASP A 51 -0.03 -18.79 -11.83
C ASP A 51 1.48 -18.51 -11.64
N GLY A 52 1.92 -18.43 -10.39
CA GLY A 52 3.30 -18.12 -10.05
C GLY A 52 3.61 -16.62 -9.92
N MET A 53 2.60 -15.74 -10.04
CA MET A 53 2.76 -14.31 -9.85
C MET A 53 3.17 -13.96 -8.43
N SER A 54 4.09 -13.01 -8.26
CA SER A 54 4.49 -12.54 -6.94
C SER A 54 3.45 -11.60 -6.32
N THR A 55 3.44 -11.51 -5.00
CA THR A 55 2.57 -10.56 -4.29
C THR A 55 2.87 -9.10 -4.66
N GLN A 56 4.10 -8.79 -5.03
CA GLN A 56 4.47 -7.46 -5.51
C GLN A 56 3.85 -7.17 -6.88
N GLU A 57 3.95 -8.10 -7.83
CA GLU A 57 3.33 -7.96 -9.16
C GLU A 57 1.81 -7.82 -9.06
N ILE A 58 1.15 -8.54 -8.14
CA ILE A 58 -0.29 -8.38 -7.89
C ILE A 58 -0.60 -6.94 -7.46
N GLN A 59 0.19 -6.36 -6.55
CA GLN A 59 -0.01 -4.98 -6.11
C GLN A 59 0.19 -3.98 -7.26
N GLU A 60 1.21 -4.19 -8.10
CA GLU A 60 1.47 -3.36 -9.28
C GLU A 60 0.31 -3.45 -10.30
N VAL A 61 -0.26 -4.63 -10.49
CA VAL A 61 -1.44 -4.82 -11.34
C VAL A 61 -2.65 -4.08 -10.79
N LEU A 62 -2.90 -4.12 -9.48
CA LEU A 62 -4.00 -3.37 -8.86
C LEU A 62 -3.85 -1.86 -9.06
N VAL A 63 -2.65 -1.32 -8.83
CA VAL A 63 -2.35 0.10 -9.05
C VAL A 63 -2.59 0.48 -10.51
N ARG A 64 -2.08 -0.31 -11.46
CA ARG A 64 -2.24 -0.08 -12.89
C ARG A 64 -3.71 -0.15 -13.29
N SER A 65 -4.44 -1.15 -12.82
CA SER A 65 -5.85 -1.34 -13.12
C SER A 65 -6.71 -0.15 -12.66
N ALA A 66 -6.39 0.44 -11.50
CA ALA A 66 -7.04 1.66 -11.04
C ALA A 66 -6.64 2.88 -11.89
N ASN A 67 -5.36 2.99 -12.25
CA ASN A 67 -4.86 4.09 -13.08
C ASN A 67 -5.50 4.09 -14.48
N ASP A 68 -5.68 2.92 -15.08
CA ASP A 68 -6.26 2.78 -16.42
C ASP A 68 -7.74 3.19 -16.50
N LEU A 69 -8.41 3.27 -15.36
CA LEU A 69 -9.80 3.73 -15.24
C LEU A 69 -9.93 5.26 -15.07
N ILE A 70 -8.83 5.99 -14.95
CA ILE A 70 -8.86 7.45 -14.85
C ILE A 70 -9.38 8.03 -16.17
N SER A 71 -10.43 8.83 -16.10
CA SER A 71 -11.02 9.53 -17.24
C SER A 71 -11.58 10.87 -16.82
N LEU A 72 -12.01 11.67 -17.79
CA LEU A 72 -12.70 12.95 -17.54
C LEU A 72 -14.00 12.75 -16.75
N ASP A 73 -14.71 11.65 -17.02
CA ASP A 73 -15.98 11.31 -16.36
C ASP A 73 -15.76 10.64 -14.98
N ALA A 74 -14.59 10.05 -14.75
CA ALA A 74 -14.25 9.35 -13.51
C ALA A 74 -12.84 9.69 -13.01
N PRO A 75 -12.58 10.97 -12.68
CA PRO A 75 -11.24 11.44 -12.30
C PRO A 75 -10.77 10.88 -10.95
N ASN A 76 -11.67 10.48 -10.07
CA ASN A 76 -11.35 10.05 -8.72
C ASN A 76 -10.63 8.70 -8.64
N TYR A 77 -10.55 7.93 -9.73
CA TYR A 77 -9.67 6.77 -9.79
C TYR A 77 -8.20 7.14 -9.57
N GLN A 78 -7.79 8.39 -9.83
CA GLN A 78 -6.45 8.86 -9.51
C GLN A 78 -6.12 8.77 -8.01
N TYR A 79 -7.10 8.95 -7.13
CA TYR A 79 -6.93 8.81 -5.69
C TYR A 79 -6.94 7.33 -5.27
N ALA A 80 -7.79 6.50 -5.86
CA ALA A 80 -7.78 5.06 -5.61
C ALA A 80 -6.44 4.44 -6.02
N ALA A 81 -5.90 4.80 -7.19
CA ALA A 81 -4.59 4.35 -7.66
C ALA A 81 -3.46 4.83 -6.72
N ALA A 82 -3.51 6.10 -6.26
CA ALA A 82 -2.55 6.63 -5.31
C ALA A 82 -2.58 5.89 -3.97
N ARG A 83 -3.76 5.59 -3.43
CA ARG A 83 -3.90 4.83 -2.18
C ARG A 83 -3.37 3.41 -2.30
N LEU A 84 -3.65 2.72 -3.41
CA LEU A 84 -3.08 1.40 -3.69
C LEU A 84 -1.55 1.45 -3.80
N LEU A 85 -1.00 2.50 -4.42
CA LEU A 85 0.45 2.72 -4.48
C LEU A 85 1.03 2.99 -3.10
N ALA A 86 0.39 3.83 -2.27
CA ALA A 86 0.81 4.11 -0.90
C ALA A 86 0.85 2.84 -0.04
N TYR A 87 -0.15 1.95 -0.15
CA TYR A 87 -0.14 0.66 0.55
C TYR A 87 1.04 -0.22 0.13
N THR A 88 1.38 -0.20 -1.16
CA THR A 88 2.55 -0.92 -1.69
C THR A 88 3.84 -0.37 -1.09
N LEU A 89 4.00 0.96 -1.07
CA LEU A 89 5.15 1.64 -0.50
C LEU A 89 5.27 1.37 1.01
N ASN A 90 4.17 1.52 1.76
CA ASN A 90 4.16 1.22 3.20
C ASN A 90 4.58 -0.22 3.47
N LYS A 91 4.10 -1.17 2.67
CA LYS A 91 4.48 -2.58 2.81
C LYS A 91 5.95 -2.84 2.49
N GLN A 92 6.53 -2.09 1.56
CA GLN A 92 7.96 -2.16 1.26
C GLN A 92 8.81 -1.58 2.38
N VAL A 93 8.41 -0.45 2.94
CA VAL A 93 9.18 0.30 3.96
C VAL A 93 8.96 -0.28 5.36
N PHE A 94 7.72 -0.53 5.75
CA PHE A 94 7.34 -0.91 7.11
C PHE A 94 7.05 -2.41 7.28
N GLY A 95 6.80 -3.14 6.19
CA GLY A 95 6.33 -4.52 6.19
C GLY A 95 4.81 -4.66 6.35
N GLU A 96 4.10 -3.54 6.53
CA GLU A 96 2.66 -3.46 6.77
C GLU A 96 2.00 -2.45 5.83
N PHE A 97 0.67 -2.52 5.65
CA PHE A 97 -0.07 -1.57 4.81
C PHE A 97 -0.15 -0.16 5.41
N ASN A 98 -0.13 -0.05 6.74
CA ASN A 98 -0.16 1.20 7.45
C ASN A 98 1.25 1.60 7.90
N ALA A 99 1.48 2.90 8.05
CA ALA A 99 2.69 3.40 8.67
C ALA A 99 2.77 2.93 10.14
N ILE A 100 3.95 2.53 10.56
CA ILE A 100 4.24 2.21 11.96
C ILE A 100 4.44 3.49 12.78
N SER A 101 4.46 3.38 14.11
CA SER A 101 4.74 4.53 14.98
C SER A 101 6.10 5.15 14.66
N PHE A 102 6.24 6.45 14.90
CA PHE A 102 7.50 7.16 14.69
C PHE A 102 8.63 6.57 15.53
N TYR A 103 8.33 6.17 16.77
CA TYR A 103 9.28 5.49 17.64
C TYR A 103 9.76 4.14 17.07
N ASP A 104 8.84 3.31 16.59
CA ASP A 104 9.19 2.01 15.99
C ASP A 104 9.99 2.17 14.69
N MET A 105 9.68 3.20 13.91
CA MET A 105 10.44 3.54 12.70
C MET A 105 11.89 3.91 13.04
N ILE A 106 12.10 4.74 14.08
CA ILE A 106 13.44 5.12 14.54
C ILE A 106 14.22 3.87 14.96
N ASN A 107 13.62 3.00 15.80
CA ASN A 107 14.29 1.78 16.25
C ASN A 107 14.69 0.88 15.08
N LYS A 108 13.78 0.60 14.14
CA LYS A 108 14.08 -0.21 12.95
C LYS A 108 15.23 0.38 12.13
N ASN A 109 15.30 1.70 12.01
CA ASN A 109 16.35 2.36 11.25
C ASN A 109 17.70 2.37 11.99
N ILE A 110 17.69 2.39 13.33
CA ILE A 110 18.90 2.18 14.14
C ILE A 110 19.40 0.74 13.97
N GLU A 111 18.52 -0.25 14.08
CA GLU A 111 18.86 -1.66 13.87
C GLU A 111 19.46 -1.93 12.48
N ARG A 112 19.01 -1.19 11.46
CA ARG A 112 19.53 -1.26 10.09
C ARG A 112 20.82 -0.43 9.88
N GLY A 113 21.29 0.28 10.90
CA GLY A 113 22.44 1.16 10.80
C GLY A 113 22.20 2.43 9.96
N VAL A 114 20.96 2.82 9.75
CA VAL A 114 20.58 4.03 8.99
C VAL A 114 20.59 5.27 9.91
N TYR A 115 20.13 5.11 11.14
CA TYR A 115 20.13 6.16 12.15
C TYR A 115 21.15 5.86 13.25
N ASP A 116 21.71 6.91 13.84
CA ASP A 116 22.58 6.82 14.99
C ASP A 116 21.77 6.50 16.26
N SER A 117 22.27 5.60 17.10
CA SER A 117 21.61 5.21 18.35
C SER A 117 21.53 6.32 19.38
N SER A 118 22.38 7.37 19.26
CA SER A 118 22.36 8.54 20.14
C SER A 118 21.01 9.26 20.18
N ILE A 119 20.18 9.09 19.16
CA ILE A 119 18.80 9.63 19.15
C ILE A 119 18.00 9.14 20.37
N LEU A 120 18.13 7.86 20.72
CA LEU A 120 17.42 7.26 21.86
C LEU A 120 18.03 7.60 23.21
N GLU A 121 19.27 8.12 23.22
CA GLU A 121 19.92 8.65 24.42
C GLU A 121 19.52 10.11 24.66
N MET A 122 19.32 10.89 23.60
CA MET A 122 18.96 12.30 23.68
C MET A 122 17.48 12.55 23.93
N TYR A 123 16.61 11.67 23.43
CA TYR A 123 15.15 11.83 23.50
C TYR A 123 14.48 10.60 24.09
N THR A 124 13.54 10.83 25.00
CA THR A 124 12.73 9.77 25.61
C THR A 124 11.71 9.23 24.63
N LYS A 125 11.21 8.02 24.89
CA LYS A 125 10.11 7.42 24.13
C LYS A 125 8.87 8.32 24.11
N GLU A 126 8.58 8.97 25.25
CA GLU A 126 7.44 9.87 25.41
C GLU A 126 7.57 11.12 24.53
N GLU A 127 8.76 11.70 24.46
CA GLU A 127 9.05 12.85 23.58
C GLU A 127 8.89 12.46 22.11
N ILE A 128 9.45 11.33 21.68
CA ILE A 128 9.33 10.82 20.32
C ILE A 128 7.87 10.55 19.98
N ASN A 129 7.13 9.88 20.87
CA ASN A 129 5.69 9.61 20.65
C ASN A 129 4.85 10.88 20.61
N SER A 130 5.25 11.95 21.31
CA SER A 130 4.55 13.23 21.21
C SER A 130 4.64 13.81 19.80
N LEU A 131 5.77 13.63 19.11
CA LEU A 131 5.96 14.05 17.72
C LEU A 131 5.10 13.25 16.75
N ASP A 132 4.83 11.98 17.02
CA ASP A 132 3.98 11.12 16.19
C ASP A 132 2.57 11.73 16.02
N SER A 133 2.06 12.42 17.03
CA SER A 133 0.77 13.12 16.99
C SER A 133 0.68 14.23 15.93
N TYR A 134 1.81 14.80 15.52
CA TYR A 134 1.88 15.82 14.48
C TYR A 134 1.91 15.24 13.06
N ILE A 135 2.27 13.96 12.92
CA ILE A 135 2.23 13.25 11.64
C ILE A 135 0.78 12.86 11.34
N LYS A 136 0.23 13.41 10.29
CA LYS A 136 -1.18 13.19 9.90
C LYS A 136 -1.22 12.29 8.65
N HIS A 137 -1.09 10.98 8.83
CA HIS A 137 -1.12 10.00 7.74
C HIS A 137 -2.37 10.08 6.86
N LYS A 138 -3.50 10.57 7.40
CA LYS A 138 -4.70 10.80 6.60
C LYS A 138 -4.47 11.80 5.46
N ARG A 139 -3.47 12.66 5.54
CA ARG A 139 -3.09 13.59 4.45
C ARG A 139 -2.53 12.86 3.25
N ASP A 140 -1.99 11.66 3.42
CA ASP A 140 -1.44 10.84 2.35
C ASP A 140 -2.54 10.42 1.35
N GLU A 141 -3.79 10.36 1.80
CA GLU A 141 -4.96 10.10 0.96
C GLU A 141 -5.27 11.22 -0.05
N ASN A 142 -4.69 12.40 0.12
CA ASN A 142 -4.86 13.53 -0.79
C ASN A 142 -3.92 13.52 -2.00
N PHE A 143 -2.94 12.62 -2.02
CA PHE A 143 -2.08 12.46 -3.18
C PHE A 143 -2.85 11.90 -4.37
N THR A 144 -2.58 12.47 -5.55
CA THR A 144 -2.97 11.86 -6.81
C THR A 144 -1.94 10.81 -7.20
N TYR A 145 -2.32 9.86 -8.08
CA TYR A 145 -1.38 8.85 -8.57
C TYR A 145 -0.13 9.47 -9.21
N ALA A 146 -0.33 10.46 -10.09
CA ALA A 146 0.78 11.16 -10.74
C ALA A 146 1.68 11.88 -9.73
N GLY A 147 1.08 12.55 -8.72
CA GLY A 147 1.83 13.23 -7.67
C GLY A 147 2.67 12.27 -6.83
N LEU A 148 2.08 11.17 -6.36
CA LEU A 148 2.78 10.19 -5.54
C LEU A 148 3.86 9.42 -6.33
N ARG A 149 3.69 9.23 -7.64
CA ARG A 149 4.65 8.53 -8.49
C ARG A 149 5.93 9.33 -8.74
N GLN A 150 5.88 10.66 -8.55
CA GLN A 150 7.01 11.56 -8.77
C GLN A 150 7.86 11.82 -7.51
N VAL A 151 7.36 11.44 -6.35
CA VAL A 151 8.06 11.54 -5.06
C VAL A 151 8.89 10.30 -4.81
#